data_bda3f924a1c2984ff45cddd38fe24478
#
_entry.id   bda3f924a1c2984ff45cddd38fe24478
#
_cell.length_a   1.000
_cell.length_b   1.000
_cell.length_c   1.000
_cell.angle_alpha   90.00
_cell.angle_beta   90.00
_cell.angle_gamma   90.00
#
_symmetry.space_group_name_H-M   'P 1'
#
loop_
_entity.id
_entity.type
_entity.pdbx_description
1 polymer ?
#
loop_
_entity_poly.entity_id
_entity_poly.type
_entity_poly.pdbx_seq_one_letter_code
_entity_poly.pdbx_strand_id
1 'polypeptide(L)'
;MEKKVLALIMVLALCLSLAPAALADSSVTYQGQAEKFVFAPGSDYSPTDLFENFKGVMPGDQLTQKIDIKNAADNNVKVKIYMRALGAHEDSVEFLKQMNLTVKQDGDSVLFDAPADQKATLEDWVCLGTFYSGAEVTLDVTLNVPIEMDNDFQNAVGYLDWQFKVEEFPIESSDPKTGDDFNVWFYAGIGLAALCTLVVLLTKRNKKEN
;
A
#
# COMPACT_ATOMS: atom_id res chain seq x y z
N MET A 1 -15.45 -32.79 -29.17
CA MET A 1 -15.45 -32.36 -27.74
C MET A 1 -14.12 -31.77 -27.33
N GLU A 2 -13.00 -32.36 -27.66
CA GLU A 2 -11.64 -31.93 -27.27
C GLU A 2 -11.27 -30.50 -27.68
N LYS A 3 -11.59 -30.06 -28.90
CA LYS A 3 -11.27 -28.70 -29.37
C LYS A 3 -12.00 -27.60 -28.58
N LYS A 4 -13.23 -27.87 -28.10
CA LYS A 4 -14.00 -26.89 -27.29
C LYS A 4 -13.49 -26.81 -25.84
N VAL A 5 -13.01 -27.93 -25.30
CA VAL A 5 -12.39 -27.99 -23.97
C VAL A 5 -11.03 -27.30 -24.00
N LEU A 6 -10.25 -27.53 -25.06
CA LEU A 6 -8.95 -26.87 -25.25
C LEU A 6 -9.09 -25.34 -25.38
N ALA A 7 -10.11 -24.89 -26.14
CA ALA A 7 -10.41 -23.46 -26.25
C ALA A 7 -10.83 -22.83 -24.91
N LEU A 8 -11.60 -23.53 -24.09
CA LEU A 8 -12.00 -23.06 -22.75
C LEU A 8 -10.81 -22.95 -21.80
N ILE A 9 -9.92 -23.94 -21.83
CA ILE A 9 -8.68 -23.92 -21.02
C ILE A 9 -7.76 -22.76 -21.49
N MET A 10 -7.67 -22.50 -22.79
CA MET A 10 -6.86 -21.43 -23.35
C MET A 10 -7.39 -20.03 -22.95
N VAL A 11 -8.72 -19.85 -22.95
CA VAL A 11 -9.36 -18.62 -22.50
C VAL A 11 -9.17 -18.42 -20.98
N LEU A 12 -9.29 -19.48 -20.20
CA LEU A 12 -9.08 -19.42 -18.74
C LEU A 12 -7.61 -19.09 -18.41
N ALA A 13 -6.65 -19.67 -19.14
CA ALA A 13 -5.22 -19.36 -19.00
C ALA A 13 -4.91 -17.92 -19.40
N LEU A 14 -5.56 -17.40 -20.45
CA LEU A 14 -5.40 -16.01 -20.88
C LEU A 14 -5.98 -15.02 -19.88
N CYS A 15 -7.11 -15.35 -19.23
CA CYS A 15 -7.68 -14.50 -18.16
C CYS A 15 -6.81 -14.47 -16.90
N LEU A 16 -6.09 -15.55 -16.58
CA LEU A 16 -5.15 -15.58 -15.47
C LEU A 16 -3.84 -14.79 -15.72
N SER A 17 -3.47 -14.62 -17.01
CA SER A 17 -2.25 -13.88 -17.39
C SER A 17 -2.46 -12.36 -17.46
N LEU A 18 -3.70 -11.88 -17.35
CA LEU A 18 -4.06 -10.45 -17.35
C LEU A 18 -4.17 -9.87 -15.92
N ALA A 19 -3.64 -10.56 -14.91
CA ALA A 19 -3.49 -9.95 -13.59
C ALA A 19 -2.59 -8.71 -13.77
N PRO A 20 -3.06 -7.49 -13.43
CA PRO A 20 -2.19 -6.33 -13.46
C PRO A 20 -1.02 -6.63 -12.52
N ALA A 21 0.20 -6.37 -12.98
CA ALA A 21 1.34 -6.34 -12.09
C ALA A 21 1.02 -5.29 -11.03
N ALA A 22 0.70 -5.72 -9.82
CA ALA A 22 0.58 -4.81 -8.70
C ALA A 22 1.97 -4.17 -8.56
N LEU A 23 2.05 -2.86 -8.79
CA LEU A 23 3.22 -2.09 -8.38
C LEU A 23 3.34 -2.35 -6.88
N ALA A 24 4.51 -2.80 -6.44
CA ALA A 24 4.74 -3.08 -5.04
C ALA A 24 4.67 -1.75 -4.29
N ASP A 25 3.61 -1.57 -3.50
CA ASP A 25 3.45 -0.40 -2.64
C ASP A 25 4.34 -0.58 -1.39
N SER A 26 4.89 0.51 -0.89
CA SER A 26 5.65 0.50 0.36
C SER A 26 4.72 0.27 1.55
N SER A 27 5.23 -0.30 2.64
CA SER A 27 4.40 -0.50 3.82
C SER A 27 5.15 -0.26 5.13
N VAL A 28 4.41 0.19 6.14
CA VAL A 28 4.83 0.31 7.53
C VAL A 28 3.92 -0.54 8.38
N THR A 29 4.44 -1.63 8.94
CA THR A 29 3.63 -2.63 9.62
C THR A 29 3.99 -2.71 11.11
N TYR A 30 3.00 -2.52 11.98
CA TYR A 30 3.12 -2.77 13.40
C TYR A 30 2.81 -4.24 13.72
N GLN A 31 3.72 -4.93 14.42
CA GLN A 31 3.66 -6.37 14.69
C GLN A 31 3.41 -6.72 16.18
N GLY A 32 2.84 -5.82 16.96
CA GLY A 32 2.41 -6.15 18.33
C GLY A 32 3.49 -6.05 19.42
N GLN A 33 4.61 -5.41 19.16
CA GLN A 33 5.59 -5.00 20.19
C GLN A 33 5.83 -3.51 20.03
N ALA A 34 5.61 -2.74 21.10
CA ALA A 34 5.55 -1.27 21.10
C ALA A 34 6.74 -0.51 20.45
N GLU A 35 7.83 -1.20 20.14
CA GLU A 35 9.03 -0.62 19.53
C GLU A 35 9.36 -1.20 18.14
N LYS A 36 8.49 -2.08 17.59
CA LYS A 36 8.85 -2.79 16.35
C LYS A 36 7.89 -2.49 15.22
N PHE A 37 8.24 -1.47 14.43
CA PHE A 37 7.73 -1.32 13.08
C PHE A 37 8.62 -2.09 12.09
N VAL A 38 7.99 -2.77 11.13
CA VAL A 38 8.66 -3.35 9.97
C VAL A 38 8.35 -2.44 8.79
N PHE A 39 9.40 -1.90 8.19
CA PHE A 39 9.31 -1.08 6.98
C PHE A 39 9.58 -2.00 5.79
N ALA A 40 8.63 -2.11 4.90
CA ALA A 40 8.80 -2.83 3.65
C ALA A 40 8.75 -1.84 2.48
N PRO A 41 9.86 -1.64 1.76
CA PRO A 41 9.89 -0.84 0.56
C PRO A 41 9.15 -1.55 -0.58
N GLY A 42 8.72 -0.78 -1.57
CA GLY A 42 8.17 -1.31 -2.81
C GLY A 42 9.22 -2.00 -3.69
N SER A 43 10.51 -1.93 -3.36
CA SER A 43 11.62 -2.52 -4.11
C SER A 43 12.76 -3.06 -3.25
N ASP A 44 13.71 -3.74 -3.92
CA ASP A 44 14.89 -4.38 -3.30
C ASP A 44 16.03 -3.41 -2.93
N TYR A 45 15.87 -2.09 -3.10
CA TYR A 45 16.97 -1.13 -2.94
C TYR A 45 17.39 -0.87 -1.50
N SER A 46 16.43 -0.76 -0.59
CA SER A 46 16.70 -0.58 0.83
C SER A 46 15.54 -1.11 1.67
N PRO A 47 15.82 -1.87 2.74
CA PRO A 47 14.76 -2.40 3.61
C PRO A 47 14.00 -1.31 4.40
N THR A 48 14.37 -0.04 4.26
CA THR A 48 13.72 1.09 4.92
C THR A 48 13.31 2.20 3.97
N ASP A 49 13.46 2.01 2.66
CA ASP A 49 13.15 3.02 1.66
C ASP A 49 11.64 3.02 1.34
N LEU A 50 10.93 4.02 1.85
CA LEU A 50 9.51 4.22 1.60
C LEU A 50 9.23 4.98 0.29
N PHE A 51 10.25 5.53 -0.37
CA PHE A 51 10.14 6.45 -1.49
C PHE A 51 10.75 5.89 -2.79
N GLU A 52 10.59 4.62 -3.02
CA GLU A 52 11.16 3.93 -4.18
C GLU A 52 10.76 4.55 -5.52
N ASN A 53 9.50 4.98 -5.65
CA ASN A 53 9.01 5.58 -6.88
C ASN A 53 9.58 6.98 -7.16
N PHE A 54 10.32 7.57 -6.20
CA PHE A 54 10.91 8.90 -6.35
C PHE A 54 12.38 8.85 -6.80
N LYS A 55 12.78 7.76 -7.41
CA LYS A 55 14.13 7.60 -7.99
C LYS A 55 14.19 8.14 -9.42
N GLY A 56 15.30 8.80 -9.74
CA GLY A 56 15.57 9.29 -11.09
C GLY A 56 14.61 10.38 -11.57
N VAL A 57 14.20 11.28 -10.66
CA VAL A 57 13.30 12.40 -10.96
C VAL A 57 13.86 13.33 -12.03
N MET A 58 12.98 13.86 -12.87
CA MET A 58 13.29 14.83 -13.92
C MET A 58 12.44 16.09 -13.76
N PRO A 59 12.92 17.26 -14.22
CA PRO A 59 12.11 18.48 -14.23
C PRO A 59 10.76 18.27 -14.91
N GLY A 60 9.68 18.67 -14.24
CA GLY A 60 8.30 18.51 -14.69
C GLY A 60 7.63 17.20 -14.27
N ASP A 61 8.32 16.29 -13.59
CA ASP A 61 7.75 15.05 -13.09
C ASP A 61 6.74 15.29 -11.97
N GLN A 62 5.68 14.47 -11.98
CA GLN A 62 4.78 14.28 -10.87
C GLN A 62 4.70 12.79 -10.55
N LEU A 63 5.30 12.40 -9.45
CA LEU A 63 5.43 11.00 -9.04
C LEU A 63 4.59 10.73 -7.79
N THR A 64 3.94 9.59 -7.73
CA THR A 64 3.15 9.17 -6.56
C THR A 64 3.63 7.84 -6.04
N GLN A 65 3.78 7.76 -4.72
CA GLN A 65 4.07 6.57 -3.94
C GLN A 65 2.92 6.32 -2.97
N LYS A 66 2.42 5.09 -2.95
CA LYS A 66 1.51 4.64 -1.89
C LYS A 66 2.29 4.00 -0.76
N ILE A 67 1.90 4.32 0.46
CA ILE A 67 2.48 3.74 1.67
C ILE A 67 1.33 3.24 2.54
N ASP A 68 1.24 1.93 2.70
CA ASP A 68 0.24 1.29 3.54
C ASP A 68 0.73 1.18 4.98
N ILE A 69 -0.04 1.73 5.90
CA ILE A 69 0.22 1.68 7.34
C ILE A 69 -0.70 0.63 7.95
N LYS A 70 -0.14 -0.45 8.48
CA LYS A 70 -0.89 -1.64 8.92
C LYS A 70 -0.69 -1.95 10.39
N ASN A 71 -1.77 -2.39 11.06
CA ASN A 71 -1.68 -3.07 12.33
C ASN A 71 -1.80 -4.59 12.10
N ALA A 72 -0.67 -5.28 12.06
CA ALA A 72 -0.60 -6.75 11.89
C ALA A 72 -0.39 -7.49 13.22
N ALA A 73 -0.71 -6.87 14.34
CA ALA A 73 -0.61 -7.51 15.65
C ALA A 73 -1.67 -8.61 15.82
N ASP A 74 -1.24 -9.79 16.23
CA ASP A 74 -2.11 -10.97 16.43
C ASP A 74 -2.82 -10.99 17.78
N ASN A 75 -2.46 -10.10 18.69
CA ASN A 75 -2.89 -10.12 20.09
C ASN A 75 -4.21 -9.39 20.36
N ASN A 76 -5.02 -9.17 19.34
CA ASN A 76 -6.33 -8.52 19.43
C ASN A 76 -6.26 -7.16 20.16
N VAL A 77 -5.27 -6.33 19.76
CA VAL A 77 -5.08 -4.99 20.30
C VAL A 77 -5.65 -3.91 19.37
N LYS A 78 -6.07 -2.83 19.98
CA LYS A 78 -6.41 -1.57 19.33
C LYS A 78 -5.25 -0.60 19.54
N VAL A 79 -4.76 0.00 18.45
CA VAL A 79 -3.63 0.92 18.50
C VAL A 79 -3.96 2.25 17.86
N LYS A 80 -3.38 3.34 18.39
CA LYS A 80 -3.27 4.59 17.65
C LYS A 80 -1.89 4.68 17.03
N ILE A 81 -1.83 4.94 15.74
CA ILE A 81 -0.58 5.13 15.01
C ILE A 81 -0.40 6.61 14.70
N TYR A 82 0.79 7.11 14.95
CA TYR A 82 1.19 8.49 14.71
C TYR A 82 2.39 8.51 13.79
N MET A 83 2.49 9.55 12.96
CA MET A 83 3.67 9.85 12.17
C MET A 83 4.16 11.26 12.41
N ARG A 84 5.46 11.48 12.14
CA ARG A 84 6.07 12.81 12.02
C ARG A 84 7.19 12.80 11.02
N ALA A 85 7.50 13.97 10.44
CA ALA A 85 8.67 14.19 9.60
C ALA A 85 9.80 14.79 10.44
N LEU A 86 11.02 14.33 10.23
CA LEU A 86 12.24 14.96 10.80
C LEU A 86 12.82 16.03 9.85
N GLY A 87 12.30 16.10 8.63
CA GLY A 87 12.78 16.99 7.57
C GLY A 87 13.87 16.33 6.72
N ALA A 88 14.51 17.11 5.89
CA ALA A 88 15.62 16.68 5.05
C ALA A 88 16.94 16.60 5.83
N HIS A 89 17.82 15.69 5.42
CA HIS A 89 19.20 15.73 5.84
C HIS A 89 19.89 17.00 5.33
N GLU A 90 20.88 17.51 6.07
CA GLU A 90 21.57 18.79 5.76
C GLU A 90 22.08 18.83 4.31
N ASP A 91 22.65 17.74 3.82
CA ASP A 91 23.19 17.61 2.45
C ASP A 91 22.09 17.55 1.37
N SER A 92 20.85 17.34 1.74
CA SER A 92 19.72 17.17 0.83
C SER A 92 18.81 18.40 0.74
N VAL A 93 18.95 19.37 1.66
CA VAL A 93 18.05 20.54 1.78
C VAL A 93 17.96 21.33 0.48
N GLU A 94 19.10 21.65 -0.13
CA GLU A 94 19.15 22.48 -1.34
C GLU A 94 18.44 21.83 -2.54
N PHE A 95 18.49 20.51 -2.62
CA PHE A 95 17.80 19.73 -3.65
C PHE A 95 16.31 19.60 -3.34
N LEU A 96 15.99 19.15 -2.13
CA LEU A 96 14.59 18.85 -1.75
C LEU A 96 13.73 20.10 -1.66
N LYS A 97 14.27 21.25 -1.31
CA LYS A 97 13.52 22.53 -1.30
C LYS A 97 13.01 22.98 -2.67
N GLN A 98 13.56 22.43 -3.78
CA GLN A 98 13.11 22.73 -5.12
C GLN A 98 11.78 22.03 -5.45
N MET A 99 11.43 20.97 -4.74
CA MET A 99 10.29 20.10 -5.01
C MET A 99 9.19 20.29 -3.97
N ASN A 100 7.94 20.08 -4.35
CA ASN A 100 6.81 20.07 -3.41
C ASN A 100 6.39 18.66 -3.12
N LEU A 101 6.19 18.34 -1.84
CA LEU A 101 5.70 17.05 -1.37
C LEU A 101 4.28 17.22 -0.82
N THR A 102 3.35 16.41 -1.29
CA THR A 102 1.99 16.34 -0.77
C THR A 102 1.73 14.96 -0.20
N VAL A 103 1.21 14.87 1.02
CA VAL A 103 0.81 13.62 1.66
C VAL A 103 -0.68 13.67 1.95
N LYS A 104 -1.42 12.71 1.42
CA LYS A 104 -2.86 12.55 1.68
C LYS A 104 -3.12 11.21 2.33
N GLN A 105 -4.04 11.19 3.27
CA GLN A 105 -4.55 9.97 3.87
C GLN A 105 -5.85 9.56 3.16
N ASP A 106 -5.92 8.29 2.72
CA ASP A 106 -7.07 7.71 2.02
C ASP A 106 -7.55 8.56 0.81
N GLY A 107 -6.62 9.26 0.16
CA GLY A 107 -6.86 10.09 -1.03
C GLY A 107 -7.44 11.49 -0.77
N ASP A 108 -8.05 11.74 0.37
CA ASP A 108 -8.85 12.94 0.61
C ASP A 108 -8.23 13.89 1.66
N SER A 109 -7.76 13.38 2.77
CA SER A 109 -7.27 14.18 3.89
C SER A 109 -5.82 14.60 3.69
N VAL A 110 -5.57 15.88 3.45
CA VAL A 110 -4.21 16.42 3.32
C VAL A 110 -3.56 16.50 4.69
N LEU A 111 -2.50 15.72 4.90
CA LEU A 111 -1.67 15.73 6.12
C LEU A 111 -0.49 16.68 5.97
N PHE A 112 0.03 16.82 4.75
CA PHE A 112 1.21 17.61 4.44
C PHE A 112 1.11 18.17 3.01
N ASP A 113 1.49 19.43 2.83
CA ASP A 113 1.64 20.07 1.51
C ASP A 113 2.63 21.23 1.66
N ALA A 114 3.90 20.98 1.33
CA ALA A 114 4.97 21.93 1.50
C ALA A 114 6.21 21.50 0.68
N PRO A 115 7.24 22.36 0.53
CA PRO A 115 8.55 21.95 0.03
C PRO A 115 9.07 20.72 0.76
N ALA A 116 9.68 19.81 0.00
CA ALA A 116 10.04 18.48 0.50
C ALA A 116 11.10 18.48 1.61
N ASP A 117 11.86 19.57 1.76
CA ASP A 117 12.84 19.76 2.83
C ASP A 117 12.21 20.10 4.19
N GLN A 118 10.94 20.52 4.21
CA GLN A 118 10.27 21.04 5.40
C GLN A 118 9.58 19.94 6.20
N LYS A 119 9.31 20.25 7.46
CA LYS A 119 8.50 19.42 8.35
C LYS A 119 7.02 19.84 8.32
N ALA A 120 6.79 21.15 8.19
CA ALA A 120 5.47 21.80 8.11
C ALA A 120 4.49 21.23 9.16
N THR A 121 3.33 20.73 8.72
CA THR A 121 2.30 20.16 9.58
C THR A 121 2.70 18.82 10.25
N LEU A 122 3.76 18.18 9.79
CA LEU A 122 4.31 16.93 10.33
C LEU A 122 5.50 17.15 11.27
N GLU A 123 5.78 18.38 11.72
CA GLU A 123 6.81 18.64 12.74
C GLU A 123 6.45 17.96 14.07
N ASP A 124 5.19 18.03 14.46
CA ASP A 124 4.63 17.32 15.60
C ASP A 124 4.02 15.97 15.19
N TRP A 125 3.73 15.12 16.19
CA TRP A 125 3.09 13.85 15.99
C TRP A 125 1.64 14.00 15.51
N VAL A 126 1.36 13.61 14.26
CA VAL A 126 0.02 13.58 13.69
C VAL A 126 -0.56 12.16 13.83
N CYS A 127 -1.76 12.07 14.41
CA CYS A 127 -2.47 10.79 14.56
C CYS A 127 -3.09 10.38 13.22
N LEU A 128 -2.69 9.23 12.69
CA LEU A 128 -3.24 8.66 11.46
C LEU A 128 -4.59 7.95 11.70
N GLY A 129 -4.88 7.59 12.95
CA GLY A 129 -6.13 6.93 13.31
C GLY A 129 -5.97 5.88 14.38
N THR A 130 -7.09 5.18 14.64
CA THR A 130 -7.16 4.03 15.53
C THR A 130 -7.36 2.76 14.72
N PHE A 131 -6.43 1.83 14.87
CA PHE A 131 -6.38 0.61 14.06
C PHE A 131 -6.60 -0.61 14.97
N TYR A 132 -7.60 -1.41 14.64
CA TYR A 132 -7.75 -2.75 15.20
C TYR A 132 -6.82 -3.72 14.49
N SER A 133 -6.59 -4.90 15.07
CA SER A 133 -5.79 -5.94 14.42
C SER A 133 -6.30 -6.22 13.00
N GLY A 134 -5.43 -6.16 12.01
CA GLY A 134 -5.74 -6.32 10.60
C GLY A 134 -6.18 -5.04 9.86
N ALA A 135 -6.40 -3.92 10.56
CA ALA A 135 -6.76 -2.65 9.91
C ALA A 135 -5.54 -1.96 9.28
N GLU A 136 -5.81 -1.21 8.20
CA GLU A 136 -4.80 -0.44 7.48
C GLU A 136 -5.35 0.93 7.03
N VAL A 137 -4.44 1.84 6.71
CA VAL A 137 -4.70 3.13 6.07
C VAL A 137 -3.62 3.37 5.02
N THR A 138 -3.99 3.98 3.90
CA THR A 138 -3.05 4.30 2.83
C THR A 138 -2.68 5.79 2.87
N LEU A 139 -1.40 6.07 2.76
CA LEU A 139 -0.86 7.41 2.52
C LEU A 139 -0.51 7.51 1.03
N ASP A 140 -1.13 8.45 0.32
CA ASP A 140 -0.76 8.83 -1.04
C ASP A 140 0.24 9.98 -0.97
N VAL A 141 1.50 9.68 -1.29
CA VAL A 141 2.60 10.65 -1.27
C VAL A 141 2.91 11.05 -2.70
N THR A 142 2.74 12.34 -3.01
CA THR A 142 3.01 12.88 -4.34
C THR A 142 4.16 13.88 -4.29
N LEU A 143 5.18 13.63 -5.10
CA LEU A 143 6.31 14.53 -5.32
C LEU A 143 6.11 15.27 -6.64
N ASN A 144 6.12 16.61 -6.57
CA ASN A 144 6.06 17.47 -7.74
C ASN A 144 7.42 18.11 -7.97
N VAL A 145 8.02 17.86 -9.11
CA VAL A 145 9.30 18.41 -9.54
C VAL A 145 9.04 19.58 -10.48
N PRO A 146 9.44 20.83 -10.15
CA PRO A 146 9.17 21.95 -11.02
C PRO A 146 9.94 21.81 -12.35
N ILE A 147 9.34 22.28 -13.43
CA ILE A 147 9.94 22.24 -14.77
C ILE A 147 11.17 23.16 -14.88
N GLU A 148 11.23 24.16 -14.00
CA GLU A 148 12.33 25.14 -13.93
C GLU A 148 13.54 24.62 -13.18
N MET A 149 13.49 23.41 -12.59
CA MET A 149 14.64 22.81 -11.92
C MET A 149 15.77 22.64 -12.93
N ASP A 150 16.91 23.23 -12.63
CA ASP A 150 18.07 23.23 -13.53
C ASP A 150 18.94 21.96 -13.39
N ASN A 151 20.02 21.92 -14.20
CA ASN A 151 20.94 20.78 -14.23
C ASN A 151 21.93 20.76 -13.05
N ASP A 152 21.91 21.73 -12.17
CA ASP A 152 22.82 21.80 -11.01
C ASP A 152 22.51 20.65 -10.02
N PHE A 153 21.29 20.13 -10.08
CA PHE A 153 20.85 18.98 -9.28
C PHE A 153 21.00 17.62 -9.98
N GLN A 154 21.66 17.58 -11.14
CA GLN A 154 21.92 16.31 -11.80
C GLN A 154 22.80 15.42 -10.90
N ASN A 155 22.30 14.25 -10.55
CA ASN A 155 22.86 13.29 -9.59
C ASN A 155 22.74 13.69 -8.11
N ALA A 156 21.95 14.70 -7.76
CA ALA A 156 21.62 14.97 -6.37
C ALA A 156 20.78 13.84 -5.78
N VAL A 157 20.97 13.56 -4.49
CA VAL A 157 20.19 12.56 -3.75
C VAL A 157 19.51 13.24 -2.58
N GLY A 158 18.21 13.05 -2.45
CA GLY A 158 17.41 13.57 -1.35
C GLY A 158 17.14 12.48 -0.31
N TYR A 159 17.32 12.81 0.96
CA TYR A 159 16.99 11.93 2.09
C TYR A 159 15.97 12.63 2.98
N LEU A 160 14.84 11.94 3.19
CA LEU A 160 13.75 12.35 4.09
C LEU A 160 13.59 11.30 5.18
N ASP A 161 13.50 11.76 6.43
CA ASP A 161 13.27 10.89 7.58
C ASP A 161 11.85 11.07 8.12
N TRP A 162 11.10 9.97 8.14
CA TRP A 162 9.81 9.87 8.82
C TRP A 162 9.89 8.92 9.98
N GLN A 163 9.17 9.25 11.05
CA GLN A 163 9.06 8.42 12.23
C GLN A 163 7.60 8.04 12.49
N PHE A 164 7.42 6.82 12.97
CA PHE A 164 6.14 6.29 13.40
C PHE A 164 6.23 5.88 14.87
N LYS A 165 5.15 6.10 15.61
CA LYS A 165 4.97 5.56 16.96
C LYS A 165 3.58 4.98 17.11
N VAL A 166 3.42 4.07 18.07
CA VAL A 166 2.16 3.44 18.39
C VAL A 166 1.86 3.61 19.88
N GLU A 167 0.57 3.75 20.18
CA GLU A 167 0.03 3.65 21.52
C GLU A 167 -0.99 2.51 21.53
N GLU A 168 -0.73 1.48 22.35
CA GLU A 168 -1.62 0.32 22.49
C GLU A 168 -2.72 0.58 23.50
N PHE A 169 -3.92 0.11 23.19
CA PHE A 169 -5.08 0.16 24.06
C PHE A 169 -5.70 -1.23 24.17
N PRO A 170 -6.17 -1.63 25.37
CA PRO A 170 -6.93 -2.85 25.50
C PRO A 170 -8.25 -2.74 24.71
N ILE A 171 -8.66 -3.83 24.08
CA ILE A 171 -9.97 -3.90 23.45
C ILE A 171 -11.02 -4.15 24.52
N GLU A 172 -11.96 -3.21 24.67
CA GLU A 172 -13.13 -3.40 25.50
C GLU A 172 -14.15 -4.31 24.81
N SER A 173 -14.99 -5.02 25.58
CA SER A 173 -15.99 -5.94 25.04
C SER A 173 -17.04 -5.26 24.13
N SER A 174 -17.11 -3.93 24.18
CA SER A 174 -17.97 -3.08 23.34
C SER A 174 -17.33 -2.63 22.04
N ASP A 175 -16.02 -2.82 21.88
CA ASP A 175 -15.31 -2.43 20.66
C ASP A 175 -15.75 -3.30 19.47
N PRO A 176 -15.93 -2.72 18.28
CA PRO A 176 -16.29 -3.50 17.09
C PRO A 176 -15.19 -4.51 16.78
N LYS A 177 -15.58 -5.76 16.55
CA LYS A 177 -14.67 -6.80 16.06
C LYS A 177 -14.41 -6.53 14.58
N THR A 178 -13.37 -5.80 14.26
CA THR A 178 -12.88 -5.63 12.88
C THR A 178 -11.85 -6.71 12.57
N GLY A 179 -12.29 -7.96 12.60
CA GLY A 179 -11.60 -9.06 11.95
C GLY A 179 -12.53 -9.53 10.87
N ASP A 180 -12.17 -9.32 9.62
CA ASP A 180 -12.84 -10.00 8.53
C ASP A 180 -12.43 -11.48 8.66
N ASP A 181 -13.30 -12.28 9.33
CA ASP A 181 -13.20 -13.74 9.30
C ASP A 181 -13.50 -14.22 7.87
N PHE A 182 -12.70 -13.74 6.92
CA PHE A 182 -12.77 -14.12 5.51
C PHE A 182 -12.39 -15.59 5.40
N ASN A 183 -13.39 -16.45 5.59
CA ASN A 183 -13.21 -17.87 5.48
C ASN A 183 -13.01 -18.25 4.00
N VAL A 184 -11.75 -18.17 3.53
CA VAL A 184 -11.33 -18.51 2.16
C VAL A 184 -11.89 -19.89 1.75
N TRP A 185 -12.00 -20.82 2.69
CA TRP A 185 -12.54 -22.16 2.46
C TRP A 185 -14.04 -22.16 2.15
N PHE A 186 -14.80 -21.21 2.71
CA PHE A 186 -16.23 -21.07 2.42
C PHE A 186 -16.45 -20.64 0.96
N TYR A 187 -15.71 -19.65 0.49
CA TYR A 187 -15.80 -19.17 -0.90
C TYR A 187 -15.18 -20.15 -1.90
N ALA A 188 -14.11 -20.86 -1.52
CA ALA A 188 -13.57 -21.95 -2.31
C ALA A 188 -14.59 -23.09 -2.47
N GLY A 189 -15.35 -23.42 -1.41
CA GLY A 189 -16.43 -24.40 -1.46
C GLY A 189 -17.57 -23.99 -2.41
N ILE A 190 -18.00 -22.73 -2.37
CA ILE A 190 -19.01 -22.18 -3.28
C ILE A 190 -18.53 -22.22 -4.72
N GLY A 191 -17.27 -21.82 -4.98
CA GLY A 191 -16.68 -21.87 -6.32
C GLY A 191 -16.63 -23.28 -6.89
N LEU A 192 -16.26 -24.26 -6.09
CA LEU A 192 -16.19 -25.67 -6.47
C LEU A 192 -17.59 -26.26 -6.75
N ALA A 193 -18.58 -25.91 -5.95
CA ALA A 193 -19.96 -26.31 -6.16
C ALA A 193 -20.55 -25.74 -7.46
N ALA A 194 -20.25 -24.45 -7.77
CA ALA A 194 -20.65 -23.82 -9.01
C ALA A 194 -20.03 -24.51 -10.23
N LEU A 195 -18.76 -24.89 -10.14
CA LEU A 195 -18.03 -25.59 -11.20
C LEU A 195 -18.60 -27.00 -11.44
N CYS A 196 -18.93 -27.74 -10.39
CA CYS A 196 -19.57 -29.05 -10.47
C CYS A 196 -20.96 -28.97 -11.12
N THR A 197 -21.78 -27.97 -10.77
CA THR A 197 -23.08 -27.77 -11.39
C THR A 197 -22.99 -27.45 -12.87
N LEU A 198 -22.00 -26.64 -13.26
CA LEU A 198 -21.74 -26.28 -14.65
C LEU A 198 -21.33 -27.51 -15.48
N VAL A 199 -20.48 -28.38 -14.95
CA VAL A 199 -20.07 -29.64 -15.58
C VAL A 199 -21.25 -30.57 -15.77
N VAL A 200 -22.11 -30.70 -14.75
CA VAL A 200 -23.34 -31.56 -14.83
C VAL A 200 -24.32 -31.04 -15.87
N LEU A 201 -24.52 -29.73 -15.96
CA LEU A 201 -25.37 -29.11 -16.98
C LEU A 201 -24.84 -29.32 -18.40
N LEU A 202 -23.52 -29.17 -18.60
CA LEU A 202 -22.91 -29.39 -19.91
C LEU A 202 -22.98 -30.87 -20.32
N THR A 203 -22.78 -31.80 -19.40
CA THR A 203 -22.88 -33.25 -19.70
C THR A 203 -24.33 -33.68 -19.99
N LYS A 204 -25.33 -33.11 -19.26
CA LYS A 204 -26.76 -33.36 -19.57
C LYS A 204 -27.19 -32.78 -20.92
N ARG A 205 -26.66 -31.62 -21.30
CA ARG A 205 -26.96 -31.01 -22.61
C ARG A 205 -26.43 -31.87 -23.77
N ASN A 206 -25.18 -32.36 -23.65
CA ASN A 206 -24.59 -33.22 -24.68
C ASN A 206 -25.30 -34.58 -24.81
N LYS A 207 -26.02 -35.05 -23.76
CA LYS A 207 -26.78 -36.31 -23.79
C LYS A 207 -28.16 -36.16 -24.42
N LYS A 208 -28.66 -34.95 -24.63
CA LYS A 208 -29.94 -34.66 -25.31
C LYS A 208 -29.76 -34.41 -26.81
N GLU A 209 -28.54 -34.20 -27.28
CA GLU A 209 -28.21 -33.93 -28.70
C GLU A 209 -27.70 -35.20 -29.44
N ASN A 210 -27.61 -36.33 -28.75
CA ASN A 210 -27.39 -37.69 -29.33
C ASN A 210 -28.64 -38.58 -29.07
#